data_6cfc4a3d6a887a8032065a66beca3f2a
#
_entry.id   6cfc4a3d6a887a8032065a66beca3f2a
#
_cell.length_a   1.000
_cell.length_b   1.000
_cell.length_c   1.000
_cell.angle_alpha   90.00
_cell.angle_beta   90.00
_cell.angle_gamma   90.00
#
_symmetry.space_group_name_H-M   'P 1'
#
loop_
_entity.id
_entity.type
_entity.pdbx_description
1 polymer ?
#
loop_
_entity_poly.entity_id
_entity_poly.type
_entity_poly.pdbx_seq_one_letter_code
_entity_poly.pdbx_strand_id
1 'polypeptide(L)'
;MKKKTVLALLVISSALMLFGCGKGNESADDPVVLTPIIEQIPEDEASDAAEEVAEQPVDEDVPPEEGMVRSRITNEWVDEKVNNTRPVAIMIPNSNTASQYGISDASVLYECNVEGSMTRLMGIFDDWQNIEKLGNIRSCRDYYVYWAFEWDAIYIHYGGPFYIDDIIGRDDTQNVNCITFTDATYRDEAKNSTDNAFTSPDRIRKAMDHYGYPMEYRENYADAQHYMFAPAGSPNTLEQYPDAISASKIDMSKCYPVTNCYFLYNEETGTYDRYQKLSGSTEGPHIDMANNKQLSFKNVIVQNTYHEVRDQKGYLAFQCHDTTRDGYYFTNGKGIHVTWKKESDYGSTRYYDDNGDEVLMNTGKTMVLIVEDGDSFTADEKALTAKK
;
A
#
# COMPACT_ATOMS: atom_id res chain seq x y z
N MET A 1 19.52 8.64 -59.55
CA MET A 1 18.44 8.19 -60.46
C MET A 1 17.16 7.99 -59.65
N LYS A 2 16.17 8.86 -59.97
CA LYS A 2 14.71 8.69 -60.04
C LYS A 2 14.04 7.86 -58.92
N LYS A 3 13.36 8.52 -57.93
CA LYS A 3 11.92 8.88 -57.85
C LYS A 3 10.95 7.69 -57.95
N LYS A 4 10.13 7.51 -56.92
CA LYS A 4 8.68 7.75 -57.02
C LYS A 4 7.98 7.66 -55.67
N THR A 5 7.38 8.78 -55.36
CA THR A 5 6.32 9.04 -54.37
C THR A 5 5.02 8.40 -54.86
N VAL A 6 4.22 7.79 -53.97
CA VAL A 6 2.78 7.65 -54.20
C VAL A 6 2.03 8.06 -52.96
N LEU A 7 1.32 9.14 -53.09
CA LEU A 7 0.30 9.70 -52.23
C LEU A 7 -1.05 9.11 -52.65
N ALA A 8 -1.84 8.62 -51.75
CA ALA A 8 -3.25 8.28 -51.99
C ALA A 8 -4.15 8.87 -50.91
N LEU A 9 -4.85 9.91 -51.29
CA LEU A 9 -6.05 10.46 -50.65
C LEU A 9 -7.25 9.62 -51.04
N LEU A 10 -8.21 9.42 -50.13
CA LEU A 10 -9.62 9.21 -50.44
C LEU A 10 -10.44 9.48 -49.15
N VAL A 11 -11.11 10.61 -49.06
CA VAL A 11 -12.43 11.06 -49.50
C VAL A 11 -13.59 10.47 -48.68
N ILE A 12 -14.20 11.40 -48.00
CA ILE A 12 -15.44 11.39 -47.22
C ILE A 12 -16.64 11.06 -48.13
N SER A 13 -17.59 10.32 -47.63
CA SER A 13 -18.96 10.30 -48.16
C SER A 13 -20.00 10.21 -47.06
N SER A 14 -20.65 11.31 -46.81
CA SER A 14 -21.88 11.51 -46.08
C SER A 14 -23.07 11.16 -46.99
N ALA A 15 -24.04 10.43 -46.46
CA ALA A 15 -25.36 10.31 -47.10
C ALA A 15 -26.46 10.56 -46.05
N LEU A 16 -27.05 11.73 -46.15
CA LEU A 16 -28.39 12.05 -45.65
C LEU A 16 -29.42 11.40 -46.57
N MET A 17 -30.47 10.82 -46.01
CA MET A 17 -31.73 10.69 -46.73
C MET A 17 -32.90 11.08 -45.80
N LEU A 18 -33.62 12.09 -46.28
CA LEU A 18 -34.91 12.59 -45.83
C LEU A 18 -36.05 12.00 -46.67
N PHE A 19 -37.23 12.00 -46.09
CA PHE A 19 -38.59 12.04 -46.67
C PHE A 19 -39.37 10.78 -46.86
N GLY A 20 -40.55 10.84 -46.25
CA GLY A 20 -41.78 10.08 -46.60
C GLY A 20 -42.95 10.49 -45.73
N CYS A 21 -43.67 11.55 -46.16
CA CYS A 21 -44.99 11.95 -45.62
C CYS A 21 -46.10 10.95 -46.03
N GLY A 22 -46.99 10.65 -45.08
CA GLY A 22 -48.30 10.04 -45.36
C GLY A 22 -49.34 10.52 -44.37
N LYS A 23 -50.34 11.27 -44.89
CA LYS A 23 -51.50 11.81 -44.18
C LYS A 23 -52.55 10.76 -43.85
N GLY A 24 -53.25 10.98 -42.71
CA GLY A 24 -54.52 10.28 -42.43
C GLY A 24 -55.09 10.67 -41.06
N ASN A 25 -56.00 11.58 -41.06
CA ASN A 25 -57.09 12.06 -40.21
C ASN A 25 -57.36 11.44 -38.83
N GLU A 26 -57.49 12.39 -37.90
CA GLU A 26 -58.57 12.68 -36.91
C GLU A 26 -59.10 11.59 -35.98
N SER A 27 -58.83 11.72 -34.69
CA SER A 27 -59.89 12.12 -33.74
C SER A 27 -59.26 12.49 -32.38
N ALA A 28 -59.75 13.58 -31.84
CA ALA A 28 -59.40 14.12 -30.52
C ALA A 28 -59.97 13.17 -29.45
N ASP A 29 -59.11 12.85 -28.45
CA ASP A 29 -59.56 12.46 -27.12
C ASP A 29 -58.67 13.15 -26.07
N ASP A 30 -59.33 13.78 -25.12
CA ASP A 30 -58.79 14.59 -24.05
C ASP A 30 -57.84 13.82 -23.11
N PRO A 31 -56.91 14.52 -22.45
CA PRO A 31 -56.05 13.88 -21.45
C PRO A 31 -56.87 13.59 -20.18
N VAL A 32 -56.95 12.31 -19.84
CA VAL A 32 -57.48 11.86 -18.54
C VAL A 32 -56.50 12.26 -17.46
N VAL A 33 -56.90 13.27 -16.68
CA VAL A 33 -56.25 13.65 -15.42
C VAL A 33 -56.63 12.60 -14.37
N LEU A 34 -55.68 11.74 -14.03
CA LEU A 34 -55.80 10.85 -12.88
C LEU A 34 -55.51 11.65 -11.61
N THR A 35 -56.56 12.04 -10.89
CA THR A 35 -56.45 12.51 -9.50
C THR A 35 -56.20 11.31 -8.59
N PRO A 36 -55.19 11.36 -7.67
CA PRO A 36 -55.06 10.32 -6.67
C PRO A 36 -56.19 10.40 -5.67
N ILE A 37 -56.92 9.32 -5.49
CA ILE A 37 -57.91 9.14 -4.42
C ILE A 37 -57.08 8.95 -3.13
N ILE A 38 -57.11 9.97 -2.27
CA ILE A 38 -56.65 9.87 -0.88
C ILE A 38 -57.82 9.25 -0.11
N GLU A 39 -57.80 7.97 0.15
CA GLU A 39 -58.61 7.36 1.18
C GLU A 39 -58.13 7.85 2.56
N GLN A 40 -58.99 8.60 3.24
CA GLN A 40 -58.79 8.95 4.64
C GLN A 40 -59.01 7.70 5.48
N ILE A 41 -57.95 7.22 6.12
CA ILE A 41 -57.99 6.23 7.21
C ILE A 41 -58.35 7.00 8.50
N PRO A 42 -59.31 6.53 9.30
CA PRO A 42 -59.72 7.22 10.54
C PRO A 42 -58.56 7.15 11.57
N GLU A 43 -58.29 8.26 12.21
CA GLU A 43 -57.49 8.32 13.45
C GLU A 43 -58.31 7.63 14.55
N ASP A 44 -57.82 6.47 15.01
CA ASP A 44 -58.10 5.98 16.35
C ASP A 44 -56.94 5.13 16.85
N GLU A 45 -56.30 5.64 17.87
CA GLU A 45 -55.57 5.01 18.97
C GLU A 45 -54.74 3.77 18.70
N ALA A 46 -53.42 3.98 18.54
CA ALA A 46 -52.43 3.08 19.10
C ALA A 46 -51.18 3.89 19.46
N SER A 47 -51.08 4.32 20.69
CA SER A 47 -49.83 4.57 21.35
C SER A 47 -49.14 3.20 21.46
N ASP A 48 -48.14 2.95 20.62
CA ASP A 48 -47.11 1.99 20.95
C ASP A 48 -45.79 2.61 20.57
N ALA A 49 -44.98 2.79 21.58
CA ALA A 49 -43.64 3.24 21.56
C ALA A 49 -42.87 2.41 20.52
N ALA A 50 -42.46 3.03 19.42
CA ALA A 50 -41.29 2.61 18.75
C ALA A 50 -40.14 2.81 19.78
N GLU A 51 -39.78 1.76 20.51
CA GLU A 51 -38.49 1.68 21.14
C GLU A 51 -37.49 1.87 19.99
N GLU A 52 -36.94 3.06 19.94
CA GLU A 52 -35.67 3.34 19.29
C GLU A 52 -34.71 2.37 19.95
N VAL A 53 -34.44 1.22 19.29
CA VAL A 53 -33.35 0.33 19.66
C VAL A 53 -32.11 1.17 19.45
N ALA A 54 -31.70 1.88 20.52
CA ALA A 54 -30.39 2.48 20.58
C ALA A 54 -29.43 1.35 20.26
N GLU A 55 -28.78 1.41 19.10
CA GLU A 55 -27.62 0.58 18.81
C GLU A 55 -26.69 0.73 20.00
N GLN A 56 -26.58 -0.33 20.78
CA GLN A 56 -25.59 -0.38 21.87
C GLN A 56 -24.23 -0.13 21.19
N PRO A 57 -23.37 0.72 21.75
CA PRO A 57 -22.03 0.89 21.21
C PRO A 57 -21.41 -0.51 21.15
N VAL A 58 -21.09 -0.94 19.93
CA VAL A 58 -20.37 -2.18 19.69
C VAL A 58 -19.07 -2.03 20.48
N ASP A 59 -18.85 -2.91 21.45
CA ASP A 59 -17.59 -2.96 22.17
C ASP A 59 -16.52 -3.41 21.17
N GLU A 60 -15.81 -2.43 20.57
CA GLU A 60 -14.86 -2.66 19.47
C GLU A 60 -13.66 -3.53 19.88
N ASP A 61 -13.49 -3.80 21.16
CA ASP A 61 -12.48 -4.71 21.71
C ASP A 61 -12.96 -6.17 21.83
N VAL A 62 -14.21 -6.45 21.47
CA VAL A 62 -14.73 -7.82 21.43
C VAL A 62 -14.42 -8.45 20.07
N PRO A 63 -13.73 -9.61 20.00
CA PRO A 63 -13.47 -10.28 18.76
C PRO A 63 -14.79 -10.66 18.05
N PRO A 64 -14.91 -10.40 16.73
CA PRO A 64 -16.13 -10.70 15.98
C PRO A 64 -16.43 -12.19 15.89
N GLU A 65 -15.41 -13.04 15.98
CA GLU A 65 -15.52 -14.51 15.98
C GLU A 65 -14.53 -15.13 16.99
N GLU A 66 -14.84 -16.33 17.46
CA GLU A 66 -13.93 -17.09 18.33
C GLU A 66 -12.63 -17.43 17.59
N GLY A 67 -11.48 -17.21 18.21
CA GLY A 67 -10.15 -17.45 17.63
C GLY A 67 -9.57 -16.26 16.87
N MET A 68 -10.27 -15.13 16.81
CA MET A 68 -9.69 -13.88 16.29
C MET A 68 -8.99 -13.09 17.40
N VAL A 69 -7.87 -12.47 17.00
CA VAL A 69 -7.05 -11.61 17.85
C VAL A 69 -6.67 -10.34 17.11
N ARG A 70 -6.22 -9.32 17.82
CA ARG A 70 -5.66 -8.10 17.20
C ARG A 70 -4.32 -8.43 16.56
N SER A 71 -4.19 -8.12 15.26
CA SER A 71 -2.93 -8.26 14.52
C SER A 71 -1.85 -7.40 15.15
N ARG A 72 -0.69 -7.99 15.39
CA ARG A 72 0.50 -7.26 15.88
C ARG A 72 1.08 -6.31 14.83
N ILE A 73 0.66 -6.42 13.56
CA ILE A 73 1.16 -5.60 12.44
C ILE A 73 0.19 -4.48 12.08
N THR A 74 -1.12 -4.77 12.02
CA THR A 74 -2.14 -3.80 11.58
C THR A 74 -3.16 -3.44 12.66
N ASN A 75 -3.17 -4.17 13.78
CA ASN A 75 -4.22 -4.10 14.81
C ASN A 75 -5.64 -4.43 14.30
N GLU A 76 -5.80 -4.94 13.09
CA GLU A 76 -7.06 -5.49 12.60
C GLU A 76 -7.36 -6.84 13.26
N TRP A 77 -8.62 -7.24 13.27
CA TRP A 77 -8.99 -8.58 13.72
C TRP A 77 -8.56 -9.62 12.69
N VAL A 78 -7.72 -10.57 13.11
CA VAL A 78 -7.20 -11.66 12.29
C VAL A 78 -7.32 -12.99 13.02
N ASP A 79 -7.29 -14.10 12.28
CA ASP A 79 -7.16 -15.43 12.90
C ASP A 79 -5.88 -15.51 13.73
N GLU A 80 -5.97 -16.08 14.93
CA GLU A 80 -4.82 -16.23 15.84
C GLU A 80 -3.64 -16.95 15.18
N LYS A 81 -3.92 -17.89 14.27
CA LYS A 81 -2.88 -18.59 13.52
C LYS A 81 -2.13 -17.65 12.58
N VAL A 82 -2.82 -16.71 11.92
CA VAL A 82 -2.17 -15.67 11.10
C VAL A 82 -1.27 -14.80 11.97
N ASN A 83 -1.81 -14.33 13.11
CA ASN A 83 -1.06 -13.48 14.05
C ASN A 83 0.20 -14.15 14.63
N ASN A 84 0.18 -15.47 14.78
CA ASN A 84 1.30 -16.26 15.32
C ASN A 84 2.25 -16.79 14.23
N THR A 85 1.92 -16.61 12.96
CA THR A 85 2.79 -16.97 11.83
C THR A 85 3.71 -15.81 11.48
N ARG A 86 4.98 -16.10 11.27
CA ARG A 86 5.96 -15.12 10.81
C ARG A 86 5.57 -14.57 9.44
N PRO A 87 5.66 -13.25 9.27
CA PRO A 87 5.42 -12.63 7.97
C PRO A 87 6.55 -12.97 6.98
N VAL A 88 6.27 -12.76 5.70
CA VAL A 88 7.28 -12.73 4.66
C VAL A 88 7.48 -11.29 4.18
N ALA A 89 8.74 -10.93 3.92
CA ALA A 89 9.11 -9.66 3.32
C ALA A 89 9.54 -9.91 1.88
N ILE A 90 8.81 -9.37 0.90
CA ILE A 90 9.05 -9.65 -0.52
C ILE A 90 9.50 -8.38 -1.24
N MET A 91 10.66 -8.48 -1.91
CA MET A 91 11.16 -7.41 -2.78
C MET A 91 10.39 -7.35 -4.09
N ILE A 92 9.82 -6.18 -4.40
CA ILE A 92 8.91 -5.96 -5.53
C ILE A 92 9.45 -4.81 -6.40
N PRO A 93 9.44 -4.93 -7.75
CA PRO A 93 9.80 -3.81 -8.62
C PRO A 93 8.75 -2.70 -8.54
N ASN A 94 9.19 -1.46 -8.70
CA ASN A 94 8.31 -0.32 -8.82
C ASN A 94 8.66 0.53 -10.06
N SER A 95 8.73 -0.12 -11.20
CA SER A 95 8.77 0.57 -12.48
C SER A 95 7.35 0.84 -12.97
N ASN A 96 7.18 1.87 -13.79
CA ASN A 96 5.89 2.20 -14.40
C ASN A 96 5.34 1.15 -15.37
N THR A 97 6.08 0.06 -15.60
CA THR A 97 5.67 -1.08 -16.44
C THR A 97 5.50 -2.37 -15.64
N ALA A 98 5.83 -2.36 -14.35
CA ALA A 98 5.68 -3.55 -13.51
C ALA A 98 4.21 -3.82 -13.22
N SER A 99 3.83 -5.09 -13.34
CA SER A 99 2.50 -5.58 -12.95
C SER A 99 2.65 -6.38 -11.68
N GLN A 100 2.31 -5.79 -10.53
CA GLN A 100 2.43 -6.44 -9.24
C GLN A 100 1.17 -7.27 -8.93
N TYR A 101 1.35 -8.40 -8.26
CA TYR A 101 0.29 -9.33 -7.87
C TYR A 101 0.38 -9.61 -6.37
N GLY A 102 -0.75 -9.54 -5.68
CA GLY A 102 -0.86 -9.74 -4.23
C GLY A 102 -0.34 -8.56 -3.39
N ILE A 103 0.08 -7.47 -4.03
CA ILE A 103 0.69 -6.33 -3.33
C ILE A 103 -0.33 -5.58 -2.45
N SER A 104 -1.61 -5.61 -2.79
CA SER A 104 -2.67 -4.98 -1.99
C SER A 104 -2.89 -5.67 -0.64
N ASP A 105 -2.37 -6.89 -0.49
CA ASP A 105 -2.49 -7.65 0.76
C ASP A 105 -1.30 -7.44 1.71
N ALA A 106 -0.32 -6.60 1.33
CA ALA A 106 0.75 -6.20 2.23
C ALA A 106 0.19 -5.40 3.42
N SER A 107 0.54 -5.82 4.64
CA SER A 107 0.19 -5.13 5.88
C SER A 107 1.03 -3.88 6.10
N VAL A 108 2.31 -3.94 5.70
CA VAL A 108 3.20 -2.78 5.60
C VAL A 108 3.88 -2.79 4.24
N LEU A 109 3.92 -1.64 3.58
CA LEU A 109 4.61 -1.48 2.31
C LEU A 109 5.69 -0.40 2.44
N TYR A 110 6.94 -0.79 2.23
CA TYR A 110 8.07 0.13 2.16
C TYR A 110 8.34 0.56 0.73
N GLU A 111 8.66 1.82 0.51
CA GLU A 111 9.21 2.34 -0.74
C GLU A 111 10.48 3.13 -0.48
N CYS A 112 11.53 2.85 -1.26
CA CYS A 112 12.81 3.55 -1.17
C CYS A 112 13.48 3.61 -2.54
N ASN A 113 14.27 4.67 -2.75
CA ASN A 113 15.11 4.78 -3.93
C ASN A 113 16.12 3.63 -4.04
N VAL A 114 16.38 3.24 -5.26
CA VAL A 114 17.48 2.39 -5.69
C VAL A 114 18.27 3.14 -6.78
N GLU A 115 19.22 2.50 -7.39
CA GLU A 115 20.00 3.09 -8.47
C GLU A 115 19.13 3.63 -9.64
N GLY A 116 19.57 4.71 -10.26
CA GLY A 116 18.92 5.30 -11.44
C GLY A 116 17.60 6.04 -11.12
N SER A 117 17.45 6.58 -9.94
CA SER A 117 16.24 7.28 -9.46
C SER A 117 14.96 6.45 -9.53
N MET A 118 15.11 5.12 -9.65
CA MET A 118 13.98 4.19 -9.53
C MET A 118 13.74 3.89 -8.07
N THR A 119 12.51 3.48 -7.75
CA THR A 119 12.21 2.94 -6.42
C THR A 119 12.03 1.41 -6.48
N ARG A 120 12.08 0.80 -5.32
CA ARG A 120 11.57 -0.54 -5.08
C ARG A 120 10.57 -0.51 -3.95
N LEU A 121 9.73 -1.55 -3.96
CA LEU A 121 8.83 -1.82 -2.88
C LEU A 121 9.30 -3.06 -2.12
N MET A 122 9.00 -3.10 -0.83
CA MET A 122 9.06 -4.30 -0.03
C MET A 122 7.77 -4.42 0.75
N GLY A 123 7.00 -5.46 0.46
CA GLY A 123 5.78 -5.76 1.20
C GLY A 123 6.07 -6.69 2.37
N ILE A 124 5.52 -6.39 3.55
CA ILE A 124 5.42 -7.28 4.70
C ILE A 124 4.03 -7.90 4.65
N PHE A 125 3.99 -9.22 4.52
CA PHE A 125 2.75 -10.00 4.38
C PHE A 125 2.62 -10.95 5.57
N ASP A 126 1.68 -10.70 6.46
CA ASP A 126 1.37 -11.58 7.59
C ASP A 126 0.48 -12.76 7.17
N ASP A 127 -0.53 -12.51 6.36
CA ASP A 127 -1.45 -13.55 5.85
C ASP A 127 -1.01 -14.13 4.49
N TRP A 128 0.31 -14.24 4.27
CA TRP A 128 0.86 -14.72 2.99
C TRP A 128 0.38 -16.12 2.59
N GLN A 129 -0.09 -16.92 3.55
CA GLN A 129 -0.57 -18.27 3.30
C GLN A 129 -1.87 -18.31 2.48
N ASN A 130 -2.62 -17.22 2.44
CA ASN A 130 -3.87 -17.07 1.70
C ASN A 130 -3.72 -16.29 0.38
N ILE A 131 -2.50 -15.92 -0.02
CA ILE A 131 -2.25 -15.15 -1.24
C ILE A 131 -1.70 -16.06 -2.34
N GLU A 132 -2.53 -16.46 -3.30
CA GLU A 132 -2.18 -17.45 -4.31
C GLU A 132 -0.96 -17.09 -5.17
N LYS A 133 -0.78 -15.79 -5.48
CA LYS A 133 0.29 -15.28 -6.33
C LYS A 133 0.86 -13.99 -5.77
N LEU A 134 2.14 -14.01 -5.42
CA LEU A 134 2.91 -12.86 -4.94
C LEU A 134 4.04 -12.52 -5.90
N GLY A 135 4.21 -11.26 -6.16
CA GLY A 135 5.31 -10.75 -6.98
C GLY A 135 4.85 -9.62 -7.91
N ASN A 136 5.69 -9.21 -8.83
CA ASN A 136 6.98 -9.80 -9.23
C ASN A 136 8.02 -9.75 -8.08
N ILE A 137 8.98 -10.66 -8.08
CA ILE A 137 10.06 -10.63 -7.11
C ILE A 137 11.30 -10.00 -7.75
N ARG A 138 11.96 -9.10 -6.99
CA ARG A 138 13.15 -8.38 -7.45
C ARG A 138 14.35 -8.49 -6.51
N SER A 139 15.45 -7.90 -6.97
CA SER A 139 16.74 -8.04 -6.30
C SER A 139 16.77 -7.29 -4.97
N CYS A 140 17.45 -7.89 -4.01
CA CYS A 140 17.79 -7.34 -2.71
C CYS A 140 18.55 -6.02 -2.81
N ARG A 141 18.38 -5.19 -1.81
CA ARG A 141 19.29 -4.14 -1.38
C ARG A 141 19.45 -4.29 0.13
N ASP A 142 20.65 -4.10 0.64
CA ASP A 142 21.00 -4.38 2.04
C ASP A 142 20.13 -3.62 3.05
N TYR A 143 19.80 -2.36 2.77
CA TYR A 143 18.95 -1.56 3.66
C TYR A 143 17.53 -2.12 3.83
N TYR A 144 16.96 -2.80 2.83
CA TYR A 144 15.67 -3.48 2.99
C TYR A 144 15.75 -4.68 3.93
N VAL A 145 16.91 -5.33 4.05
CA VAL A 145 17.08 -6.43 5.00
C VAL A 145 16.94 -5.95 6.43
N TYR A 146 17.49 -4.74 6.75
CA TYR A 146 17.34 -4.15 8.08
C TYR A 146 15.89 -3.79 8.43
N TRP A 147 15.08 -3.38 7.44
CA TRP A 147 13.65 -3.15 7.64
C TRP A 147 12.86 -4.45 7.71
N ALA A 148 13.30 -5.52 7.06
CA ALA A 148 12.68 -6.83 7.21
C ALA A 148 12.97 -7.48 8.58
N PHE A 149 14.14 -7.23 9.14
CA PHE A 149 14.55 -7.75 10.45
C PHE A 149 13.61 -7.32 11.57
N GLU A 150 13.13 -6.09 11.57
CA GLU A 150 12.27 -5.56 12.62
C GLU A 150 10.89 -6.24 12.71
N TRP A 151 10.53 -7.01 11.69
CA TRP A 151 9.28 -7.80 11.63
C TRP A 151 9.50 -9.29 11.87
N ASP A 152 10.73 -9.74 12.11
CA ASP A 152 11.11 -11.16 12.07
C ASP A 152 10.71 -11.84 10.75
N ALA A 153 10.63 -11.09 9.66
CA ALA A 153 10.15 -11.59 8.38
C ALA A 153 11.15 -12.52 7.70
N ILE A 154 10.64 -13.54 7.00
CA ILE A 154 11.43 -14.31 6.05
C ILE A 154 11.61 -13.45 4.79
N TYR A 155 12.84 -13.04 4.49
CA TYR A 155 13.14 -12.11 3.41
C TYR A 155 13.28 -12.82 2.07
N ILE A 156 12.43 -12.50 1.08
CA ILE A 156 12.37 -13.16 -0.23
C ILE A 156 12.81 -12.19 -1.32
N HIS A 157 13.85 -12.58 -2.09
CA HIS A 157 14.42 -11.73 -3.11
C HIS A 157 14.96 -12.52 -4.30
N TYR A 158 15.19 -11.84 -5.43
CA TYR A 158 15.74 -12.45 -6.64
C TYR A 158 17.16 -11.93 -6.90
N GLY A 159 18.15 -12.50 -6.21
CA GLY A 159 19.56 -12.05 -6.26
C GLY A 159 19.75 -10.64 -5.70
N GLY A 160 20.87 -10.04 -6.07
CA GLY A 160 21.26 -8.69 -5.68
C GLY A 160 22.67 -8.34 -6.11
N PRO A 161 23.12 -7.10 -5.86
CA PRO A 161 24.51 -6.71 -6.09
C PRO A 161 25.44 -7.33 -5.04
N PHE A 162 26.74 -7.41 -5.34
CA PHE A 162 27.72 -8.08 -4.49
C PHE A 162 27.80 -7.60 -3.04
N TYR A 163 27.47 -6.34 -2.78
CA TYR A 163 27.56 -5.76 -1.43
C TYR A 163 26.45 -6.23 -0.46
N ILE A 164 25.47 -7.03 -0.94
CA ILE A 164 24.50 -7.65 -0.04
C ILE A 164 25.04 -8.90 0.64
N ASP A 165 26.14 -9.48 0.11
CA ASP A 165 26.64 -10.80 0.52
C ASP A 165 26.92 -10.88 2.02
N ASP A 166 27.47 -9.80 2.59
CA ASP A 166 27.79 -9.73 4.02
C ASP A 166 26.54 -9.84 4.90
N ILE A 167 25.44 -9.17 4.54
CA ILE A 167 24.23 -9.18 5.35
C ILE A 167 23.38 -10.43 5.10
N ILE A 168 23.21 -10.86 3.85
CA ILE A 168 22.43 -12.07 3.55
C ILE A 168 23.15 -13.36 3.94
N GLY A 169 24.46 -13.32 4.10
CA GLY A 169 25.30 -14.45 4.54
C GLY A 169 25.38 -14.61 6.06
N ARG A 170 24.78 -13.75 6.84
CA ARG A 170 24.75 -13.85 8.31
C ARG A 170 23.88 -15.03 8.73
N ASP A 171 24.27 -15.73 9.78
CA ASP A 171 23.53 -16.88 10.34
C ASP A 171 22.11 -16.50 10.81
N ASP A 172 21.93 -15.25 11.21
CA ASP A 172 20.66 -14.71 11.71
C ASP A 172 19.79 -14.09 10.62
N THR A 173 20.28 -13.93 9.39
CA THR A 173 19.51 -13.44 8.25
C THR A 173 18.77 -14.56 7.55
N GLN A 174 17.51 -14.75 7.93
CA GLN A 174 16.67 -15.76 7.29
C GLN A 174 16.12 -15.21 5.97
N ASN A 175 16.73 -15.63 4.87
CA ASN A 175 16.38 -15.16 3.53
C ASN A 175 16.24 -16.30 2.52
N VAL A 176 15.46 -16.04 1.48
CA VAL A 176 15.26 -16.93 0.34
C VAL A 176 15.73 -16.21 -0.92
N ASN A 177 16.93 -16.55 -1.39
CA ASN A 177 17.39 -16.08 -2.67
C ASN A 177 16.86 -16.97 -3.80
N CYS A 178 15.93 -16.48 -4.57
CA CYS A 178 15.26 -17.20 -5.65
C CYS A 178 16.16 -17.54 -6.85
N ILE A 179 17.43 -17.04 -6.90
CA ILE A 179 18.42 -17.49 -7.86
C ILE A 179 19.04 -18.83 -7.43
N THR A 180 19.34 -18.98 -6.14
CA THR A 180 20.01 -20.17 -5.60
C THR A 180 19.00 -21.26 -5.23
N PHE A 181 17.81 -20.90 -4.77
CA PHE A 181 16.73 -21.83 -4.51
C PHE A 181 15.55 -21.56 -5.47
N THR A 182 15.65 -22.12 -6.68
CA THR A 182 14.72 -21.86 -7.78
C THR A 182 13.31 -22.39 -7.52
N ASP A 183 13.15 -23.36 -6.64
CA ASP A 183 11.85 -23.92 -6.26
C ASP A 183 10.95 -22.91 -5.49
N ALA A 184 11.56 -21.88 -4.91
CA ALA A 184 10.82 -20.79 -4.26
C ALA A 184 10.02 -19.91 -5.24
N THR A 185 10.30 -20.00 -6.55
CA THR A 185 9.67 -19.16 -7.56
C THR A 185 9.24 -19.92 -8.79
N TYR A 186 8.46 -19.27 -9.63
CA TYR A 186 8.23 -19.65 -11.02
C TYR A 186 8.25 -18.40 -11.90
N ARG A 187 8.48 -18.58 -13.19
CA ARG A 187 8.36 -17.51 -14.17
C ARG A 187 7.07 -17.62 -14.93
N ASP A 188 6.39 -16.50 -15.08
CA ASP A 188 5.22 -16.37 -15.94
C ASP A 188 5.72 -15.99 -17.34
N GLU A 189 5.88 -17.01 -18.21
CA GLU A 189 6.42 -16.85 -19.56
C GLU A 189 5.49 -16.07 -20.50
N ALA A 190 4.21 -15.96 -20.17
CA ALA A 190 3.27 -15.11 -20.90
C ALA A 190 3.62 -13.62 -20.76
N LYS A 191 4.42 -13.26 -19.78
CA LYS A 191 4.94 -11.91 -19.57
C LYS A 191 6.32 -11.77 -20.22
N ASN A 192 6.36 -11.09 -21.34
CA ASN A 192 7.61 -10.77 -22.04
C ASN A 192 8.36 -9.63 -21.31
N SER A 193 8.78 -9.88 -20.07
CA SER A 193 9.41 -8.92 -19.17
C SER A 193 10.39 -9.62 -18.24
N THR A 194 11.42 -8.88 -17.80
CA THR A 194 12.30 -9.31 -16.69
C THR A 194 11.55 -9.35 -15.36
N ASP A 195 10.38 -8.69 -15.27
CA ASP A 195 9.51 -8.64 -14.11
C ASP A 195 8.45 -9.77 -14.16
N ASN A 196 8.89 -11.01 -14.24
CA ASN A 196 8.02 -12.17 -14.41
C ASN A 196 8.25 -13.30 -13.39
N ALA A 197 8.98 -13.04 -12.31
CA ALA A 197 9.22 -14.00 -11.23
C ALA A 197 8.18 -13.84 -10.13
N PHE A 198 7.48 -14.94 -9.78
CA PHE A 198 6.43 -14.97 -8.78
C PHE A 198 6.65 -16.12 -7.80
N THR A 199 6.03 -16.01 -6.62
CA THR A 199 5.95 -17.07 -5.63
C THR A 199 4.49 -17.39 -5.27
N SER A 200 4.31 -18.40 -4.44
CA SER A 200 3.04 -18.82 -3.87
C SER A 200 3.26 -19.40 -2.48
N PRO A 201 2.20 -19.58 -1.65
CA PRO A 201 2.32 -20.15 -0.31
C PRO A 201 3.08 -21.47 -0.26
N ASP A 202 2.80 -22.38 -1.19
CA ASP A 202 3.48 -23.69 -1.23
C ASP A 202 4.98 -23.57 -1.52
N ARG A 203 5.38 -22.62 -2.37
CA ARG A 203 6.77 -22.35 -2.68
C ARG A 203 7.52 -21.71 -1.53
N ILE A 204 6.85 -20.82 -0.82
CA ILE A 204 7.39 -20.20 0.40
C ILE A 204 7.58 -21.25 1.47
N ARG A 205 6.58 -22.09 1.75
CA ARG A 205 6.69 -23.22 2.69
C ARG A 205 7.84 -24.15 2.32
N LYS A 206 7.93 -24.53 1.04
CA LYS A 206 9.02 -25.39 0.54
C LYS A 206 10.41 -24.78 0.79
N ALA A 207 10.54 -23.46 0.63
CA ALA A 207 11.80 -22.77 0.92
C ALA A 207 12.11 -22.74 2.43
N MET A 208 11.10 -22.46 3.27
CA MET A 208 11.25 -22.47 4.72
C MET A 208 11.67 -23.86 5.22
N ASP A 209 11.02 -24.91 4.72
CA ASP A 209 11.36 -26.31 5.05
C ASP A 209 12.80 -26.64 4.62
N HIS A 210 13.20 -26.20 3.42
CA HIS A 210 14.55 -26.45 2.90
C HIS A 210 15.64 -25.83 3.76
N TYR A 211 15.40 -24.60 4.25
CA TYR A 211 16.37 -23.87 5.08
C TYR A 211 16.20 -24.11 6.58
N GLY A 212 15.15 -24.83 6.99
CA GLY A 212 14.82 -25.04 8.40
C GLY A 212 14.34 -23.79 9.12
N TYR A 213 13.67 -22.87 8.40
CA TYR A 213 13.11 -21.66 8.99
C TYR A 213 11.78 -21.97 9.68
N PRO A 214 11.62 -21.61 10.97
CA PRO A 214 10.36 -21.84 11.69
C PRO A 214 9.26 -20.96 11.15
N MET A 215 8.03 -21.46 11.22
CA MET A 215 6.81 -20.71 10.90
C MET A 215 6.45 -19.72 12.00
N GLU A 216 6.76 -20.04 13.24
CA GLU A 216 6.51 -19.24 14.42
C GLU A 216 7.58 -18.15 14.54
N TYR A 217 7.22 -17.03 15.19
CA TYR A 217 8.18 -15.97 15.52
C TYR A 217 9.32 -16.52 16.39
N ARG A 218 10.53 -16.02 16.15
CA ARG A 218 11.67 -16.31 17.02
C ARG A 218 11.44 -15.73 18.42
N GLU A 219 12.01 -16.33 19.43
CA GLU A 219 11.80 -15.99 20.84
C GLU A 219 11.91 -14.48 21.13
N ASN A 220 12.89 -13.80 20.53
CA ASN A 220 13.11 -12.37 20.73
C ASN A 220 11.98 -11.49 20.15
N TYR A 221 11.10 -12.04 19.31
CA TYR A 221 10.00 -11.34 18.66
C TYR A 221 8.62 -11.84 19.09
N ALA A 222 8.56 -12.93 19.84
CA ALA A 222 7.27 -13.56 20.18
C ALA A 222 6.30 -12.58 20.87
N ASP A 223 6.83 -11.71 21.73
CA ASP A 223 6.08 -10.70 22.45
C ASP A 223 6.37 -9.26 21.99
N ALA A 224 7.11 -9.09 20.87
CA ALA A 224 7.46 -7.77 20.38
C ALA A 224 6.26 -7.07 19.73
N GLN A 225 5.96 -5.87 20.19
CA GLN A 225 5.01 -4.96 19.55
C GLN A 225 5.78 -3.94 18.72
N HIS A 226 5.58 -3.97 17.40
CA HIS A 226 6.28 -3.08 16.49
C HIS A 226 5.73 -1.66 16.56
N TYR A 227 4.41 -1.49 16.41
CA TYR A 227 3.74 -0.21 16.54
C TYR A 227 2.88 -0.15 17.80
N MET A 228 2.77 1.02 18.40
CA MET A 228 1.74 1.31 19.37
C MET A 228 0.48 1.75 18.62
N PHE A 229 -0.66 1.13 18.93
CA PHE A 229 -1.91 1.45 18.25
C PHE A 229 -2.85 2.27 19.14
N ALA A 230 -3.56 3.20 18.52
CA ALA A 230 -4.68 3.87 19.15
C ALA A 230 -5.79 2.84 19.46
N PRO A 231 -6.51 2.98 20.58
CA PRO A 231 -7.67 2.13 20.86
C PRO A 231 -8.68 2.19 19.70
N ALA A 232 -9.28 1.07 19.34
CA ALA A 232 -10.19 0.97 18.21
C ALA A 232 -11.37 1.98 18.29
N GLY A 233 -11.98 2.13 19.46
CA GLY A 233 -13.04 3.11 19.73
C GLY A 233 -12.58 4.57 19.86
N SER A 234 -11.27 4.85 19.77
CA SER A 234 -10.70 6.20 19.90
C SER A 234 -9.52 6.38 18.94
N PRO A 235 -9.78 6.42 17.62
CA PRO A 235 -8.73 6.55 16.63
C PRO A 235 -7.96 7.86 16.79
N ASN A 236 -6.67 7.83 16.42
CA ASN A 236 -5.83 9.01 16.41
C ASN A 236 -6.23 9.92 15.23
N THR A 237 -7.00 10.97 15.50
CA THR A 237 -7.46 11.93 14.47
C THR A 237 -6.47 13.06 14.24
N LEU A 238 -5.39 13.13 14.99
CA LEU A 238 -4.41 14.21 15.02
C LEU A 238 -4.98 15.58 15.42
N GLU A 239 -6.22 15.66 15.92
CA GLU A 239 -6.84 16.92 16.34
C GLU A 239 -6.23 17.51 17.61
N GLN A 240 -5.59 16.68 18.42
CA GLN A 240 -4.85 17.10 19.59
C GLN A 240 -3.58 17.90 19.28
N TYR A 241 -3.12 17.88 18.03
CA TYR A 241 -1.93 18.60 17.59
C TYR A 241 -2.31 19.92 16.92
N PRO A 242 -2.04 21.09 17.55
CA PRO A 242 -2.44 22.39 17.01
C PRO A 242 -1.71 22.74 15.70
N ASP A 243 -0.54 22.14 15.47
CA ASP A 243 0.28 22.35 14.28
C ASP A 243 0.07 21.28 13.21
N ALA A 244 -0.92 20.38 13.39
CA ALA A 244 -1.27 19.38 12.38
C ALA A 244 -1.60 20.08 11.05
N ILE A 245 -1.02 19.54 9.98
CA ILE A 245 -1.20 20.07 8.62
C ILE A 245 -2.32 19.33 7.90
N SER A 246 -3.03 20.03 7.02
CA SER A 246 -3.96 19.39 6.07
C SER A 246 -3.18 18.52 5.09
N ALA A 247 -3.68 17.33 4.83
CA ALA A 247 -3.06 16.34 3.97
C ALA A 247 -4.09 15.53 3.18
N SER A 248 -5.00 16.23 2.48
CA SER A 248 -5.92 15.58 1.53
C SER A 248 -5.17 14.95 0.36
N LYS A 249 -4.00 15.52 0.01
CA LYS A 249 -3.06 14.98 -0.95
C LYS A 249 -1.63 14.97 -0.36
N ILE A 250 -0.94 13.83 -0.48
CA ILE A 250 0.50 13.72 -0.20
C ILE A 250 1.18 13.44 -1.54
N ASP A 251 2.04 14.36 -2.01
CA ASP A 251 2.68 14.26 -3.32
C ASP A 251 4.19 14.03 -3.18
N MET A 252 4.62 12.84 -3.55
CA MET A 252 6.02 12.37 -3.47
C MET A 252 6.76 12.44 -4.80
N SER A 253 6.21 13.09 -5.81
CA SER A 253 6.75 13.08 -7.19
C SER A 253 8.17 13.62 -7.29
N LYS A 254 8.58 14.51 -6.39
CA LYS A 254 9.95 15.03 -6.34
C LYS A 254 10.93 14.06 -5.72
N CYS A 255 10.50 13.28 -4.71
CA CYS A 255 11.33 12.25 -4.09
C CYS A 255 11.47 11.02 -5.00
N TYR A 256 10.41 10.70 -5.75
CA TYR A 256 10.33 9.51 -6.60
C TYR A 256 9.96 9.86 -8.07
N PRO A 257 10.89 10.47 -8.81
CA PRO A 257 10.60 11.10 -10.11
C PRO A 257 10.26 10.10 -11.25
N VAL A 258 10.56 8.81 -11.08
CA VAL A 258 10.19 7.79 -12.06
C VAL A 258 8.73 7.39 -11.92
N THR A 259 8.27 7.19 -10.71
CA THR A 259 6.88 6.77 -10.42
C THR A 259 5.95 7.94 -10.22
N ASN A 260 6.45 9.12 -9.84
CA ASN A 260 5.64 10.31 -9.51
C ASN A 260 4.48 9.96 -8.58
N CYS A 261 4.73 9.13 -7.55
CA CYS A 261 3.63 8.66 -6.74
C CYS A 261 3.06 9.77 -5.84
N TYR A 262 1.77 9.65 -5.60
CA TYR A 262 1.03 10.49 -4.66
C TYR A 262 -0.12 9.70 -4.03
N PHE A 263 -0.67 10.25 -2.97
CA PHE A 263 -1.76 9.66 -2.21
C PHE A 263 -2.90 10.67 -2.08
N LEU A 264 -4.13 10.21 -2.25
CA LEU A 264 -5.33 11.00 -2.01
C LEU A 264 -6.09 10.41 -0.83
N TYR A 265 -6.43 11.26 0.13
CA TYR A 265 -7.25 10.85 1.24
C TYR A 265 -8.69 10.62 0.77
N ASN A 266 -9.22 9.45 1.07
CA ASN A 266 -10.58 9.05 0.80
C ASN A 266 -11.37 9.10 2.10
N GLU A 267 -12.27 10.06 2.22
CA GLU A 267 -13.09 10.29 3.42
C GLU A 267 -14.05 9.13 3.71
N GLU A 268 -14.51 8.43 2.66
CA GLU A 268 -15.45 7.31 2.82
C GLU A 268 -14.81 6.09 3.50
N THR A 269 -13.56 5.82 3.16
CA THR A 269 -12.79 4.67 3.71
C THR A 269 -11.88 5.07 4.86
N GLY A 270 -11.62 6.37 5.00
CA GLY A 270 -10.65 6.89 5.96
C GLY A 270 -9.21 6.48 5.67
N THR A 271 -8.87 6.22 4.41
CA THR A 271 -7.56 5.76 3.95
C THR A 271 -6.97 6.67 2.88
N TYR A 272 -5.68 6.54 2.62
CA TYR A 272 -4.97 7.19 1.54
C TYR A 272 -4.85 6.23 0.35
N ASP A 273 -5.53 6.55 -0.75
CA ASP A 273 -5.47 5.80 -2.00
C ASP A 273 -4.22 6.19 -2.78
N ARG A 274 -3.41 5.20 -3.19
CA ARG A 274 -2.14 5.41 -3.87
C ARG A 274 -2.31 5.51 -5.37
N TYR A 275 -1.67 6.52 -5.95
CA TYR A 275 -1.56 6.77 -7.39
C TYR A 275 -0.10 6.82 -7.81
N GLN A 276 0.18 6.51 -9.06
CA GLN A 276 1.51 6.66 -9.63
C GLN A 276 1.44 6.78 -11.15
N LYS A 277 2.60 7.11 -11.75
CA LYS A 277 2.78 7.11 -13.20
C LYS A 277 2.69 5.67 -13.71
N LEU A 278 1.80 5.46 -14.66
CA LEU A 278 1.60 4.19 -15.34
C LEU A 278 2.42 4.15 -16.65
N SER A 279 2.39 3.01 -17.36
CA SER A 279 2.98 2.88 -18.67
C SER A 279 2.49 3.97 -19.62
N GLY A 280 3.39 4.54 -20.41
CA GLY A 280 3.06 5.61 -21.36
C GLY A 280 2.96 7.01 -20.76
N SER A 281 3.44 7.25 -19.55
CA SER A 281 3.44 8.54 -18.83
C SER A 281 2.06 9.03 -18.36
N THR A 282 1.04 8.20 -18.38
CA THR A 282 -0.26 8.49 -17.78
C THR A 282 -0.19 8.23 -16.28
N GLU A 283 -0.81 9.10 -15.50
CA GLU A 283 -1.01 8.89 -14.07
C GLU A 283 -2.32 8.14 -13.81
N GLY A 284 -2.35 7.31 -12.80
CA GLY A 284 -3.54 6.56 -12.43
C GLY A 284 -3.39 5.80 -11.12
N PRO A 285 -4.46 5.13 -10.69
CA PRO A 285 -4.45 4.35 -9.45
C PRO A 285 -3.43 3.21 -9.54
N HIS A 286 -2.72 2.97 -8.44
CA HIS A 286 -1.83 1.83 -8.32
C HIS A 286 -2.64 0.58 -7.99
N ILE A 287 -2.82 -0.28 -8.98
CA ILE A 287 -3.72 -1.43 -8.93
C ILE A 287 -2.94 -2.73 -8.74
N ASP A 288 -3.40 -3.56 -7.82
CA ASP A 288 -3.00 -4.96 -7.71
C ASP A 288 -3.62 -5.79 -8.84
N MET A 289 -2.77 -6.43 -9.62
CA MET A 289 -3.20 -7.20 -10.79
C MET A 289 -3.83 -8.57 -10.44
N ALA A 290 -3.77 -8.99 -9.17
CA ALA A 290 -4.41 -10.23 -8.72
C ALA A 290 -5.91 -10.06 -8.52
N ASN A 291 -6.34 -8.89 -8.03
CA ASN A 291 -7.71 -8.67 -7.57
C ASN A 291 -8.33 -7.34 -8.03
N ASN A 292 -7.59 -6.53 -8.80
CA ASN A 292 -7.96 -5.19 -9.27
C ASN A 292 -8.25 -4.18 -8.16
N LYS A 293 -7.77 -4.41 -6.93
CA LYS A 293 -7.88 -3.44 -5.85
C LYS A 293 -6.82 -2.36 -5.99
N GLN A 294 -7.20 -1.12 -5.74
CA GLN A 294 -6.25 -0.03 -5.59
C GLN A 294 -5.55 -0.15 -4.24
N LEU A 295 -4.24 0.14 -4.21
CA LEU A 295 -3.50 0.20 -2.96
C LEU A 295 -3.99 1.38 -2.14
N SER A 296 -4.32 1.11 -0.88
CA SER A 296 -4.77 2.11 0.08
C SER A 296 -4.21 1.81 1.48
N PHE A 297 -3.95 2.86 2.25
CA PHE A 297 -3.27 2.77 3.55
C PHE A 297 -3.94 3.67 4.58
N LYS A 298 -4.10 3.16 5.79
CA LYS A 298 -4.63 3.94 6.92
C LYS A 298 -3.58 4.92 7.45
N ASN A 299 -2.33 4.48 7.44
CA ASN A 299 -1.19 5.22 7.92
C ASN A 299 -0.18 5.43 6.78
N VAL A 300 0.30 6.65 6.61
CA VAL A 300 1.41 6.96 5.69
C VAL A 300 2.51 7.65 6.49
N ILE A 301 3.70 7.08 6.43
CA ILE A 301 4.90 7.59 7.10
C ILE A 301 5.88 8.03 6.03
N VAL A 302 6.41 9.23 6.15
CA VAL A 302 7.59 9.70 5.40
C VAL A 302 8.76 9.73 6.35
N GLN A 303 9.75 8.88 6.11
CA GLN A 303 10.93 8.71 6.96
C GLN A 303 12.15 9.27 6.24
N ASN A 304 12.71 10.37 6.77
CA ASN A 304 13.95 10.93 6.27
C ASN A 304 15.14 10.06 6.67
N THR A 305 16.02 9.75 5.73
CA THR A 305 17.15 8.86 5.97
C THR A 305 18.41 9.37 5.26
N TYR A 306 19.53 9.45 5.99
CA TYR A 306 20.82 9.73 5.37
C TYR A 306 21.15 8.66 4.34
N HIS A 307 21.64 9.09 3.17
CA HIS A 307 22.07 8.20 2.12
C HIS A 307 23.43 8.63 1.55
N GLU A 308 24.07 7.69 0.86
CA GLU A 308 25.26 7.96 0.05
C GLU A 308 25.28 7.07 -1.19
N VAL A 309 25.99 7.55 -2.24
CA VAL A 309 26.27 6.76 -3.43
C VAL A 309 27.52 5.90 -3.18
N ARG A 310 27.40 4.58 -3.20
CA ARG A 310 28.47 3.63 -2.89
C ARG A 310 29.56 3.57 -3.94
N ASP A 311 29.16 3.67 -5.21
CA ASP A 311 30.08 3.40 -6.33
C ASP A 311 29.69 4.15 -7.61
N GLN A 312 30.52 3.99 -8.65
CA GLN A 312 30.30 4.62 -9.95
C GLN A 312 29.06 4.10 -10.72
N LYS A 313 28.47 2.99 -10.28
CA LYS A 313 27.21 2.46 -10.84
C LYS A 313 25.98 3.11 -10.24
N GLY A 314 26.17 3.95 -9.22
CA GLY A 314 25.10 4.66 -8.56
C GLY A 314 24.32 3.84 -7.55
N TYR A 315 24.88 2.72 -7.05
CA TYR A 315 24.26 1.99 -5.95
C TYR A 315 24.23 2.85 -4.69
N LEU A 316 23.09 2.78 -3.98
CA LEU A 316 22.84 3.58 -2.78
C LEU A 316 23.11 2.77 -1.52
N ALA A 317 23.49 3.49 -0.46
CA ALA A 317 23.47 3.03 0.92
C ALA A 317 22.59 3.95 1.73
N PHE A 318 21.73 3.39 2.56
CA PHE A 318 20.89 4.13 3.48
C PHE A 318 21.27 3.81 4.92
N GLN A 319 21.25 4.82 5.78
CA GLN A 319 21.48 4.66 7.21
C GLN A 319 20.18 4.16 7.86
N CYS A 320 20.13 2.83 8.14
CA CYS A 320 18.93 2.21 8.69
C CYS A 320 18.77 2.36 10.21
N HIS A 321 19.81 2.84 10.91
CA HIS A 321 19.83 3.05 12.36
C HIS A 321 20.04 4.52 12.66
N ASP A 322 19.16 5.10 13.43
CA ASP A 322 19.31 6.48 13.95
C ASP A 322 18.44 6.65 15.20
N THR A 323 18.62 7.75 15.88
CA THR A 323 17.90 8.03 17.13
C THR A 323 17.13 9.34 17.13
N THR A 324 17.26 10.16 16.09
CA THR A 324 16.68 11.52 16.08
C THR A 324 16.52 12.09 14.67
N ARG A 325 16.06 11.28 13.71
CA ARG A 325 15.83 11.81 12.37
C ARG A 325 14.38 12.20 12.15
N ASP A 326 14.19 13.23 11.35
CA ASP A 326 12.89 13.76 10.99
C ASP A 326 12.06 12.78 10.16
N GLY A 327 10.77 12.92 10.28
CA GLY A 327 9.77 12.25 9.48
C GLY A 327 8.43 12.96 9.58
N TYR A 328 7.45 12.39 8.92
CA TYR A 328 6.06 12.84 8.99
C TYR A 328 5.15 11.63 9.09
N TYR A 329 4.13 11.75 9.93
CA TYR A 329 3.06 10.77 10.04
C TYR A 329 1.75 11.36 9.55
N PHE A 330 1.05 10.65 8.66
CA PHE A 330 -0.22 11.07 8.07
C PHE A 330 -1.29 10.02 8.31
N THR A 331 -2.44 10.48 8.76
CA THR A 331 -3.66 9.69 8.92
C THR A 331 -4.88 10.63 8.94
N ASN A 332 -6.06 10.13 8.61
CA ASN A 332 -7.32 10.89 8.67
C ASN A 332 -7.27 12.27 7.98
N GLY A 333 -6.60 12.38 6.84
CA GLY A 333 -6.50 13.63 6.07
C GLY A 333 -5.63 14.72 6.71
N LYS A 334 -4.85 14.36 7.75
CA LYS A 334 -3.95 15.26 8.47
C LYS A 334 -2.54 14.67 8.56
N GLY A 335 -1.58 15.51 8.92
CA GLY A 335 -0.20 15.08 9.14
C GLY A 335 0.46 15.86 10.26
N ILE A 336 1.41 15.22 10.93
CA ILE A 336 2.27 15.83 11.95
C ILE A 336 3.74 15.55 11.64
N HIS A 337 4.62 16.43 12.11
CA HIS A 337 6.04 16.17 12.17
C HIS A 337 6.31 15.10 13.24
N VAL A 338 7.26 14.22 12.97
CA VAL A 338 7.72 13.19 13.91
C VAL A 338 9.23 13.05 13.81
N THR A 339 9.84 12.47 14.84
CA THR A 339 11.20 11.93 14.79
C THR A 339 11.14 10.42 14.84
N TRP A 340 12.01 9.73 14.10
CA TRP A 340 12.08 8.29 14.16
C TRP A 340 13.37 7.81 14.82
N LYS A 341 13.27 6.61 15.40
CA LYS A 341 14.33 5.95 16.13
C LYS A 341 14.37 4.47 15.84
N LYS A 342 15.55 3.98 15.44
CA LYS A 342 15.87 2.55 15.31
C LYS A 342 17.29 2.33 15.83
N GLU A 343 17.42 1.65 16.97
CA GLU A 343 18.70 1.55 17.69
C GLU A 343 19.50 0.29 17.37
N SER A 344 18.87 -0.71 16.73
CA SER A 344 19.52 -1.99 16.43
C SER A 344 18.95 -2.61 15.16
N ASP A 345 19.65 -3.64 14.63
CA ASP A 345 19.20 -4.37 13.44
C ASP A 345 17.78 -4.93 13.59
N TYR A 346 17.47 -5.47 14.75
CA TYR A 346 16.20 -6.17 15.03
C TYR A 346 15.18 -5.29 15.77
N GLY A 347 15.62 -4.14 16.31
CA GLY A 347 14.71 -3.22 17.00
C GLY A 347 13.71 -2.61 16.03
N SER A 348 12.47 -2.47 16.50
CA SER A 348 11.43 -1.79 15.73
C SER A 348 11.75 -0.32 15.53
N THR A 349 11.43 0.21 14.35
CA THR A 349 11.42 1.65 14.13
C THR A 349 10.24 2.26 14.88
N ARG A 350 10.53 3.25 15.76
CA ARG A 350 9.55 3.97 16.57
C ARG A 350 9.47 5.42 16.11
N TYR A 351 8.28 6.01 16.22
CA TYR A 351 8.02 7.39 15.82
C TYR A 351 7.52 8.18 17.02
N TYR A 352 8.09 9.37 17.21
CA TYR A 352 7.81 10.25 18.33
C TYR A 352 7.38 11.61 17.84
N ASP A 353 6.39 12.21 18.48
CA ASP A 353 5.96 13.58 18.19
C ASP A 353 6.97 14.62 18.73
N ASP A 354 6.71 15.91 18.50
CA ASP A 354 7.58 17.00 18.93
C ASP A 354 7.62 17.20 20.47
N ASN A 355 6.74 16.53 21.22
CA ASN A 355 6.79 16.47 22.68
C ASN A 355 7.64 15.29 23.19
N GLY A 356 8.02 14.38 22.30
CA GLY A 356 8.77 13.17 22.62
C GLY A 356 7.87 12.00 23.02
N ASP A 357 6.56 12.11 22.81
CA ASP A 357 5.61 11.03 23.05
C ASP A 357 5.55 10.11 21.82
N GLU A 358 5.49 8.79 22.05
CA GLU A 358 5.38 7.80 20.95
C GLU A 358 4.03 7.96 20.24
N VAL A 359 4.08 8.08 18.92
CA VAL A 359 2.89 8.25 18.09
C VAL A 359 2.09 6.96 18.02
N LEU A 360 0.80 7.05 18.33
CA LEU A 360 -0.14 5.94 18.17
C LEU A 360 -0.60 5.82 16.71
N MET A 361 -0.34 4.66 16.10
CA MET A 361 -0.84 4.34 14.77
C MET A 361 -2.33 4.00 14.81
N ASN A 362 -3.03 4.27 13.72
CA ASN A 362 -4.41 3.79 13.57
C ASN A 362 -4.44 2.34 13.06
N THR A 363 -5.46 1.60 13.48
CA THR A 363 -5.74 0.25 12.97
C THR A 363 -5.83 0.25 11.46
N GLY A 364 -5.04 -0.60 10.80
CA GLY A 364 -5.00 -0.76 9.35
C GLY A 364 -3.59 -0.75 8.76
N LYS A 365 -3.51 -0.85 7.45
CA LYS A 365 -2.25 -0.95 6.69
C LYS A 365 -1.42 0.32 6.75
N THR A 366 -0.09 0.14 6.69
CA THR A 366 0.87 1.24 6.76
C THR A 366 1.75 1.31 5.50
N MET A 367 1.89 2.51 4.93
CA MET A 367 2.88 2.83 3.91
C MET A 367 4.07 3.56 4.55
N VAL A 368 5.30 3.10 4.31
CA VAL A 368 6.54 3.73 4.77
C VAL A 368 7.34 4.19 3.56
N LEU A 369 7.49 5.50 3.42
CA LEU A 369 8.19 6.17 2.32
C LEU A 369 9.55 6.66 2.83
N ILE A 370 10.63 6.02 2.38
CA ILE A 370 11.99 6.37 2.77
C ILE A 370 12.54 7.40 1.81
N VAL A 371 12.76 8.61 2.30
CA VAL A 371 13.25 9.74 1.51
C VAL A 371 14.67 10.13 1.90
N GLU A 372 15.37 10.75 0.97
CA GLU A 372 16.76 11.18 1.13
C GLU A 372 16.86 12.52 1.85
N ASP A 373 17.96 12.75 2.57
CA ASP A 373 18.23 14.04 3.19
C ASP A 373 18.15 15.19 2.17
N GLY A 374 17.33 16.19 2.47
CA GLY A 374 17.12 17.33 1.60
C GLY A 374 16.01 17.17 0.56
N ASP A 375 15.44 15.99 0.43
CA ASP A 375 14.26 15.78 -0.40
C ASP A 375 13.08 16.63 0.06
N SER A 376 12.24 16.99 -0.87
CA SER A 376 11.03 17.76 -0.60
C SER A 376 9.82 17.12 -1.26
N PHE A 377 8.72 17.13 -0.55
CA PHE A 377 7.41 16.65 -0.99
C PHE A 377 6.33 17.65 -0.55
N THR A 378 5.08 17.44 -0.90
CA THR A 378 4.01 18.33 -0.45
C THR A 378 2.89 17.56 0.24
N ALA A 379 2.30 18.18 1.26
CA ALA A 379 0.99 17.83 1.78
C ALA A 379 0.05 18.97 1.43
N ASP A 380 -0.94 18.70 0.59
CA ASP A 380 -1.73 19.70 -0.12
C ASP A 380 -0.79 20.73 -0.80
N GLU A 381 -0.92 22.02 -0.48
CA GLU A 381 -0.06 23.09 -1.02
C GLU A 381 1.20 23.35 -0.16
N LYS A 382 1.30 22.71 1.02
CA LYS A 382 2.42 22.94 1.95
C LYS A 382 3.63 22.11 1.53
N ALA A 383 4.71 22.80 1.19
CA ALA A 383 5.99 22.14 0.95
C ALA A 383 6.62 21.70 2.29
N LEU A 384 7.01 20.45 2.33
CA LEU A 384 7.69 19.80 3.45
C LEU A 384 9.07 19.36 2.98
N THR A 385 10.07 19.48 3.82
CA THR A 385 11.44 19.11 3.50
C THR A 385 11.94 18.11 4.54
N ALA A 386 12.51 17.02 4.04
CA ALA A 386 13.24 16.08 4.86
C ALA A 386 14.51 16.79 5.39
N LYS A 387 14.57 17.05 6.68
CA LYS A 387 15.70 17.73 7.33
C LYS A 387 16.65 16.70 7.93
N LYS A 388 17.86 17.18 8.18
CA LYS A 388 18.87 16.41 8.92
C LYS A 388 18.46 16.21 10.35
#